data_7b4655d5d784b1a6537e6f05f6f94553
#
_entry.id   7b4655d5d784b1a6537e6f05f6f94553
#
_cell.length_a   1.000
_cell.length_b   1.000
_cell.length_c   1.000
_cell.angle_alpha   90.00
_cell.angle_beta   90.00
_cell.angle_gamma   90.00
#
_symmetry.space_group_name_H-M   'P 1'
#
loop_
_entity.id
_entity.type
_entity.pdbx_description
1 polymer ?
#
loop_
_entity_poly.entity_id
_entity_poly.type
_entity_poly.pdbx_seq_one_letter_code
_entity_poly.pdbx_strand_id
1 'polypeptide(L)'
;LLFDGLTVLQHRGQDAAGMVTADRMRLHLRKENGMVSDVFENHHMTELRGNIGLGHVRYPTAGSSSCAEAQPLYTNYPHGICVAHNGNLTNTDELYSQMIDKQRHVNTDSDSEILLNYFAESLNKHQRISVDAVDKEKAIVDAVFDTCTDVMEQCRGGYATVYLINGVGLVGFRDPNGIRPLVVGCRSNDPKDDGEIWTAQSMQQHTRNKKLDYCLASESVAIDTLGFQLVRYVQFIRTNNRTLICRRSCNVDVC
;
A
#
# COMPACT_ATOMS: atom_id res chain seq x y z
N LEU A 1 -3.20 16.08 -1.10
CA LEU A 1 -3.77 14.99 -0.27
C LEU A 1 -2.68 14.13 0.38
N LEU A 2 -1.79 13.41 -0.36
CA LEU A 2 -0.73 12.59 0.27
C LEU A 2 0.17 13.41 1.20
N PHE A 3 0.63 14.57 0.75
CA PHE A 3 1.43 15.49 1.56
C PHE A 3 0.72 15.85 2.87
N ASP A 4 -0.55 16.23 2.80
CA ASP A 4 -1.35 16.63 3.97
C ASP A 4 -1.54 15.44 4.93
N GLY A 5 -1.85 14.25 4.38
CA GLY A 5 -1.98 13.03 5.16
C GLY A 5 -0.69 12.62 5.87
N LEU A 6 0.46 12.69 5.18
CA LEU A 6 1.76 12.41 5.80
C LEU A 6 2.13 13.45 6.85
N THR A 7 1.79 14.74 6.63
CA THR A 7 1.99 15.81 7.60
C THR A 7 1.21 15.54 8.90
N VAL A 8 -0.04 15.09 8.78
CA VAL A 8 -0.85 14.70 9.94
C VAL A 8 -0.28 13.48 10.65
N LEU A 9 0.31 12.54 9.89
CA LEU A 9 0.95 11.34 10.44
C LEU A 9 2.41 11.54 10.88
N GLN A 10 2.95 12.77 10.82
CA GLN A 10 4.35 13.05 11.12
C GLN A 10 4.76 12.61 12.55
N HIS A 11 3.82 12.57 13.50
CA HIS A 11 4.06 12.05 14.85
C HIS A 11 4.45 10.57 14.88
N ARG A 12 4.19 9.82 13.79
CA ARG A 12 4.55 8.39 13.66
C ARG A 12 5.97 8.18 13.16
N GLY A 13 6.62 9.21 12.62
CA GLY A 13 7.99 9.09 12.14
C GLY A 13 8.52 10.45 11.65
N GLN A 14 9.79 10.74 11.96
CA GLN A 14 10.48 11.99 11.63
C GLN A 14 11.86 11.75 11.01
N ASP A 15 12.22 10.49 10.78
CA ASP A 15 13.53 10.10 10.26
C ASP A 15 13.61 10.18 8.74
N ALA A 16 12.57 9.75 8.08
CA ALA A 16 12.46 9.81 6.62
C ALA A 16 11.00 9.92 6.18
N ALA A 17 10.78 10.51 5.02
CA ALA A 17 9.49 10.59 4.37
C ALA A 17 9.61 10.20 2.89
N GLY A 18 8.55 9.62 2.34
CA GLY A 18 8.50 9.27 0.93
C GLY A 18 7.09 9.20 0.39
N MET A 19 6.96 9.54 -0.89
CA MET A 19 5.73 9.40 -1.67
C MET A 19 6.03 8.78 -3.02
N VAL A 20 5.12 7.96 -3.49
CA VAL A 20 5.06 7.51 -4.88
C VAL A 20 3.68 7.76 -5.43
N THR A 21 3.61 8.25 -6.65
CA THR A 21 2.37 8.40 -7.41
C THR A 21 2.44 7.65 -8.72
N ALA A 22 1.28 7.25 -9.24
CA ALA A 22 1.17 6.60 -10.54
C ALA A 22 0.36 7.47 -11.51
N ASP A 23 0.99 7.80 -12.64
CA ASP A 23 0.34 8.42 -13.79
C ASP A 23 0.43 7.48 -14.98
N ARG A 24 -0.73 6.98 -15.43
CA ARG A 24 -0.84 5.98 -16.50
C ARG A 24 -0.01 4.72 -16.17
N MET A 25 1.16 4.56 -16.83
CA MET A 25 2.06 3.42 -16.65
C MET A 25 3.41 3.84 -16.04
N ARG A 26 3.50 5.04 -15.45
CA ARG A 26 4.73 5.55 -14.83
C ARG A 26 4.51 5.75 -13.33
N LEU A 27 5.53 5.39 -12.58
CA LEU A 27 5.64 5.69 -11.15
C LEU A 27 6.57 6.88 -10.97
N HIS A 28 6.16 7.84 -10.16
CA HIS A 28 6.95 8.99 -9.75
C HIS A 28 7.22 8.85 -8.27
N LEU A 29 8.47 8.58 -7.90
CA LEU A 29 8.90 8.30 -6.55
C LEU A 29 9.85 9.39 -6.05
N ARG A 30 9.55 9.96 -4.90
CA ARG A 30 10.45 10.82 -4.11
C ARG A 30 10.47 10.34 -2.67
N LYS A 31 11.68 10.12 -2.13
CA LYS A 31 11.89 9.78 -0.73
C LYS A 31 13.26 10.27 -0.28
N GLU A 32 13.36 10.70 0.97
CA GLU A 32 14.59 11.20 1.55
C GLU A 32 14.51 11.13 3.09
N ASN A 33 15.65 11.29 3.75
CA ASN A 33 15.71 11.50 5.19
C ASN A 33 15.21 12.90 5.52
N GLY A 34 14.44 13.05 6.58
CA GLY A 34 13.87 14.30 7.04
C GLY A 34 12.35 14.25 7.23
N MET A 35 11.81 15.36 7.69
CA MET A 35 10.37 15.54 7.85
C MET A 35 9.69 15.74 6.49
N VAL A 36 8.37 15.58 6.47
CA VAL A 36 7.57 15.75 5.23
C VAL A 36 7.82 17.12 4.58
N SER A 37 7.86 18.20 5.39
CA SER A 37 8.14 19.55 4.89
C SER A 37 9.52 19.71 4.27
N ASP A 38 10.51 18.94 4.74
CA ASP A 38 11.90 19.06 4.30
C ASP A 38 12.14 18.26 3.01
N VAL A 39 11.46 17.10 2.90
CA VAL A 39 11.62 16.19 1.76
C VAL A 39 10.85 16.66 0.53
N PHE A 40 9.69 17.31 0.72
CA PHE A 40 8.78 17.66 -0.37
C PHE A 40 8.65 19.17 -0.54
N GLU A 41 9.53 19.74 -1.36
CA GLU A 41 9.45 21.11 -1.82
C GLU A 41 8.45 21.26 -2.99
N ASN A 42 8.05 22.49 -3.31
CA ASN A 42 7.06 22.78 -4.36
C ASN A 42 7.41 22.15 -5.73
N HIS A 43 8.69 22.13 -6.12
CA HIS A 43 9.09 21.54 -7.38
C HIS A 43 8.94 20.02 -7.39
N HIS A 44 9.22 19.33 -6.27
CA HIS A 44 8.99 17.90 -6.13
C HIS A 44 7.51 17.56 -6.28
N MET A 45 6.63 18.39 -5.72
CA MET A 45 5.18 18.17 -5.80
C MET A 45 4.65 18.27 -7.24
N THR A 46 5.31 19.06 -8.11
CA THR A 46 4.94 19.13 -9.54
C THR A 46 5.37 17.90 -10.34
N GLU A 47 6.35 17.16 -9.85
CA GLU A 47 6.85 15.92 -10.46
C GLU A 47 6.02 14.70 -10.04
N LEU A 48 5.43 14.71 -8.85
CA LEU A 48 4.59 13.63 -8.32
C LEU A 48 3.19 13.67 -8.95
N ARG A 49 3.12 13.32 -10.23
CA ARG A 49 1.90 13.34 -11.04
C ARG A 49 1.11 12.05 -10.86
N GLY A 50 -0.21 12.17 -10.98
CA GLY A 50 -1.11 11.03 -10.96
C GLY A 50 -2.26 11.20 -9.99
N ASN A 51 -3.17 10.23 -10.03
CA ASN A 51 -4.40 10.23 -9.24
C ASN A 51 -4.48 9.04 -8.27
N ILE A 52 -3.41 8.28 -8.15
CA ILE A 52 -3.26 7.19 -7.20
C ILE A 52 -1.84 7.25 -6.63
N GLY A 53 -1.69 7.04 -5.35
CA GLY A 53 -0.36 7.14 -4.72
C GLY A 53 -0.28 6.43 -3.37
N LEU A 54 0.94 6.39 -2.85
CA LEU A 54 1.30 5.76 -1.59
C LEU A 54 2.35 6.61 -0.89
N GLY A 55 2.18 6.84 0.40
CA GLY A 55 3.11 7.61 1.19
C GLY A 55 3.50 6.91 2.49
N HIS A 56 4.64 7.31 3.06
CA HIS A 56 5.13 6.77 4.32
C HIS A 56 5.99 7.79 5.05
N VAL A 57 5.85 7.84 6.38
CA VAL A 57 6.78 8.50 7.31
C VAL A 57 7.43 7.43 8.19
N ARG A 58 8.77 7.45 8.26
CA ARG A 58 9.55 6.43 8.96
C ARG A 58 9.92 6.93 10.35
N TYR A 59 9.73 6.04 11.33
CA TYR A 59 10.34 6.17 12.66
C TYR A 59 11.72 5.49 12.66
N PRO A 60 12.75 6.09 13.26
CA PRO A 60 14.06 5.44 13.33
C PRO A 60 13.94 4.12 14.10
N THR A 61 14.19 3.02 13.44
CA THR A 61 14.34 1.70 14.06
C THR A 61 15.82 1.48 14.40
N ALA A 62 16.11 0.58 15.32
CA ALA A 62 17.49 0.18 15.64
C ALA A 62 18.15 -0.38 14.37
N GLY A 63 18.94 0.44 13.69
CA GLY A 63 19.57 0.10 12.41
C GLY A 63 20.15 1.34 11.74
N SER A 64 20.35 1.30 10.45
CA SER A 64 20.88 2.42 9.69
C SER A 64 19.82 3.51 9.46
N SER A 65 20.22 4.78 9.53
CA SER A 65 19.43 5.90 9.02
C SER A 65 19.65 6.11 7.51
N SER A 66 19.87 5.02 6.78
CA SER A 66 20.12 5.09 5.35
C SER A 66 18.85 5.48 4.58
N CYS A 67 18.96 6.45 3.67
CA CYS A 67 17.92 6.82 2.73
C CYS A 67 17.45 5.61 1.88
N ALA A 68 18.27 4.58 1.73
CA ALA A 68 17.90 3.34 1.03
C ALA A 68 16.70 2.65 1.68
N GLU A 69 16.57 2.74 3.02
CA GLU A 69 15.47 2.15 3.78
C GLU A 69 14.24 3.06 3.91
N ALA A 70 14.33 4.31 3.44
CA ALA A 70 13.16 5.17 3.35
C ALA A 70 12.10 4.53 2.45
N GLN A 71 10.84 4.57 2.89
CA GLN A 71 9.73 3.99 2.15
C GLN A 71 8.94 5.11 1.43
N PRO A 72 8.22 4.78 0.34
CA PRO A 72 7.97 3.46 -0.23
C PRO A 72 9.21 2.80 -0.85
N LEU A 73 9.33 1.49 -0.68
CA LEU A 73 10.32 0.69 -1.41
C LEU A 73 9.76 0.26 -2.76
N TYR A 74 10.62 0.07 -3.74
CA TYR A 74 10.23 -0.22 -5.13
C TYR A 74 10.97 -1.44 -5.68
N THR A 75 10.24 -2.26 -6.42
CA THR A 75 10.80 -3.29 -7.32
C THR A 75 10.17 -3.19 -8.71
N ASN A 76 10.96 -3.40 -9.75
CA ASN A 76 10.52 -3.24 -11.13
C ASN A 76 9.72 -4.43 -11.69
N TYR A 77 9.82 -5.61 -11.07
CA TYR A 77 9.21 -6.83 -11.58
C TYR A 77 8.46 -7.60 -10.50
N PRO A 78 7.24 -8.13 -10.82
CA PRO A 78 6.42 -7.84 -12.00
C PRO A 78 5.70 -6.48 -11.89
N HIS A 79 5.28 -5.86 -12.98
CA HIS A 79 4.47 -4.63 -13.09
C HIS A 79 5.07 -3.33 -12.52
N GLY A 80 6.14 -3.34 -11.75
CA GLY A 80 6.54 -2.22 -10.91
C GLY A 80 5.65 -2.13 -9.66
N ILE A 81 6.21 -2.49 -8.51
CA ILE A 81 5.50 -2.56 -7.23
C ILE A 81 6.19 -1.65 -6.24
N CYS A 82 5.39 -0.84 -5.54
CA CYS A 82 5.85 -0.11 -4.36
C CYS A 82 5.15 -0.62 -3.11
N VAL A 83 5.84 -0.57 -1.96
CA VAL A 83 5.27 -0.94 -0.66
C VAL A 83 5.55 0.11 0.40
N ALA A 84 4.55 0.36 1.24
CA ALA A 84 4.70 0.94 2.56
C ALA A 84 4.32 -0.11 3.61
N HIS A 85 5.16 -0.25 4.62
CA HIS A 85 5.06 -1.27 5.66
C HIS A 85 5.24 -0.64 7.04
N ASN A 86 4.30 -0.92 7.91
CA ASN A 86 4.37 -0.61 9.34
C ASN A 86 4.39 -1.92 10.12
N GLY A 87 5.45 -2.16 10.86
CA GLY A 87 5.56 -3.36 11.68
C GLY A 87 6.92 -3.99 11.67
N ASN A 88 6.97 -5.30 11.97
CA ASN A 88 8.21 -6.06 11.99
C ASN A 88 7.93 -7.53 11.67
N LEU A 89 8.77 -8.13 10.85
CA LEU A 89 8.79 -9.58 10.62
C LEU A 89 9.70 -10.25 11.64
N THR A 90 9.34 -11.46 12.06
CA THR A 90 10.11 -12.26 13.02
C THR A 90 10.89 -13.40 12.38
N ASN A 91 10.70 -13.65 11.09
CA ASN A 91 11.38 -14.72 10.33
C ASN A 91 12.14 -14.18 9.12
N THR A 92 12.74 -13.01 9.27
CA THR A 92 13.46 -12.28 8.21
C THR A 92 14.57 -13.11 7.59
N ASP A 93 15.40 -13.78 8.43
CA ASP A 93 16.53 -14.59 7.98
C ASP A 93 16.09 -15.79 7.11
N GLU A 94 14.98 -16.42 7.50
CA GLU A 94 14.39 -17.53 6.74
C GLU A 94 13.91 -17.04 5.35
N LEU A 95 13.20 -15.91 5.32
CA LEU A 95 12.71 -15.33 4.07
C LEU A 95 13.85 -14.80 3.19
N TYR A 96 14.89 -14.21 3.80
CA TYR A 96 16.08 -13.76 3.09
C TYR A 96 16.77 -14.91 2.37
N SER A 97 16.98 -16.04 3.06
CA SER A 97 17.57 -17.25 2.46
C SER A 97 16.77 -17.73 1.25
N GLN A 98 15.43 -17.71 1.35
CA GLN A 98 14.55 -18.07 0.22
C GLN A 98 14.69 -17.09 -0.96
N MET A 99 14.94 -15.80 -0.70
CA MET A 99 15.13 -14.82 -1.77
C MET A 99 16.45 -15.05 -2.50
N ILE A 100 17.52 -15.35 -1.78
CA ILE A 100 18.83 -15.72 -2.38
C ILE A 100 18.70 -16.95 -3.26
N ASP A 101 18.04 -18.02 -2.80
CA ASP A 101 17.82 -19.24 -3.58
C ASP A 101 17.04 -18.97 -4.89
N LYS A 102 16.17 -17.97 -4.89
CA LYS A 102 15.41 -17.50 -6.06
C LYS A 102 16.14 -16.45 -6.90
N GLN A 103 17.41 -16.17 -6.60
CA GLN A 103 18.25 -15.16 -7.26
C GLN A 103 17.66 -13.74 -7.19
N ARG A 104 16.93 -13.43 -6.11
CA ARG A 104 16.43 -12.10 -5.81
C ARG A 104 17.45 -11.33 -5.01
N HIS A 105 17.86 -10.17 -5.53
CA HIS A 105 18.74 -9.26 -4.82
C HIS A 105 17.98 -8.49 -3.74
N VAL A 106 18.53 -8.43 -2.54
CA VAL A 106 18.08 -7.61 -1.42
C VAL A 106 19.21 -6.65 -1.08
N ASN A 107 18.94 -5.38 -1.09
CA ASN A 107 19.95 -4.31 -0.99
C ASN A 107 20.11 -3.75 0.42
N THR A 108 19.14 -3.98 1.29
CA THR A 108 19.11 -3.46 2.68
C THR A 108 18.85 -4.59 3.68
N ASP A 109 19.09 -4.29 4.96
CA ASP A 109 18.72 -5.21 6.06
C ASP A 109 17.25 -5.04 6.49
N SER A 110 16.48 -4.22 5.76
CA SER A 110 15.09 -3.95 6.08
C SER A 110 14.17 -5.14 5.77
N ASP A 111 13.41 -5.56 6.75
CA ASP A 111 12.34 -6.55 6.59
C ASP A 111 11.27 -6.13 5.55
N SER A 112 11.10 -4.83 5.37
CA SER A 112 10.21 -4.26 4.36
C SER A 112 10.66 -4.58 2.93
N GLU A 113 11.97 -4.64 2.66
CA GLU A 113 12.50 -5.03 1.34
C GLU A 113 12.32 -6.53 1.10
N ILE A 114 12.49 -7.34 2.13
CA ILE A 114 12.23 -8.78 2.06
C ILE A 114 10.75 -9.03 1.77
N LEU A 115 9.86 -8.33 2.49
CA LEU A 115 8.42 -8.41 2.29
C LEU A 115 8.01 -8.00 0.85
N LEU A 116 8.60 -6.94 0.31
CA LEU A 116 8.38 -6.51 -1.06
C LEU A 116 8.80 -7.57 -2.07
N ASN A 117 10.00 -8.12 -1.90
CA ASN A 117 10.51 -9.14 -2.81
C ASN A 117 9.73 -10.45 -2.73
N TYR A 118 9.29 -10.83 -1.52
CA TYR A 118 8.43 -12.00 -1.34
C TYR A 118 7.07 -11.82 -2.05
N PHE A 119 6.43 -10.67 -1.85
CA PHE A 119 5.18 -10.33 -2.53
C PHE A 119 5.35 -10.37 -4.06
N ALA A 120 6.42 -9.75 -4.58
CA ALA A 120 6.70 -9.70 -6.01
C ALA A 120 6.92 -11.10 -6.62
N GLU A 121 7.61 -11.98 -5.89
CA GLU A 121 7.86 -13.36 -6.33
C GLU A 121 6.58 -14.18 -6.34
N SER A 122 5.78 -14.10 -5.28
CA SER A 122 4.49 -14.78 -5.20
C SER A 122 3.53 -14.29 -6.30
N LEU A 123 3.45 -12.97 -6.53
CA LEU A 123 2.62 -12.42 -7.60
C LEU A 123 3.03 -12.94 -8.99
N ASN A 124 4.33 -12.99 -9.26
CA ASN A 124 4.85 -13.55 -10.52
C ASN A 124 4.46 -15.02 -10.69
N LYS A 125 4.52 -15.82 -9.62
CA LYS A 125 4.10 -17.23 -9.62
C LYS A 125 2.62 -17.37 -9.98
N HIS A 126 1.74 -16.63 -9.31
CA HIS A 126 0.28 -16.72 -9.53
C HIS A 126 -0.13 -16.21 -10.92
N GLN A 127 0.51 -15.17 -11.42
CA GLN A 127 0.25 -14.66 -12.77
C GLN A 127 0.62 -15.66 -13.88
N ARG A 128 1.72 -16.39 -13.72
CA ARG A 128 2.11 -17.43 -14.70
C ARG A 128 1.09 -18.55 -14.80
N ILE A 129 0.40 -18.88 -13.71
CA ILE A 129 -0.66 -19.88 -13.69
C ILE A 129 -1.91 -19.38 -14.45
N SER A 130 -2.10 -18.07 -14.52
CA SER A 130 -3.31 -17.43 -15.09
C SER A 130 -3.14 -16.94 -16.54
N VAL A 131 -2.08 -17.33 -17.24
CA VAL A 131 -1.75 -16.82 -18.60
C VAL A 131 -2.89 -17.02 -19.61
N ASP A 132 -3.63 -18.13 -19.51
CA ASP A 132 -4.71 -18.50 -20.43
C ASP A 132 -6.11 -17.99 -19.99
N ALA A 133 -6.18 -17.13 -18.98
CA ALA A 133 -7.46 -16.64 -18.49
C ALA A 133 -8.19 -15.77 -19.52
N VAL A 134 -9.48 -16.06 -19.73
CA VAL A 134 -10.37 -15.33 -20.66
C VAL A 134 -10.55 -13.88 -20.19
N ASP A 135 -10.66 -13.65 -18.86
CA ASP A 135 -10.74 -12.32 -18.24
C ASP A 135 -9.43 -11.99 -17.54
N LYS A 136 -8.55 -11.26 -18.23
CA LYS A 136 -7.23 -10.87 -17.74
C LYS A 136 -7.30 -9.92 -16.54
N GLU A 137 -8.32 -9.05 -16.48
CA GLU A 137 -8.48 -8.14 -15.35
C GLU A 137 -8.87 -8.87 -14.08
N LYS A 138 -9.77 -9.84 -14.18
CA LYS A 138 -10.13 -10.67 -13.05
C LYS A 138 -8.96 -11.55 -12.62
N ALA A 139 -8.25 -12.15 -13.57
CA ALA A 139 -7.12 -13.02 -13.29
C ALA A 139 -5.99 -12.31 -12.52
N ILE A 140 -5.66 -11.05 -12.87
CA ILE A 140 -4.65 -10.30 -12.13
C ILE A 140 -5.12 -9.97 -10.70
N VAL A 141 -6.40 -9.64 -10.51
CA VAL A 141 -6.98 -9.39 -9.19
C VAL A 141 -6.95 -10.65 -8.33
N ASP A 142 -7.34 -11.80 -8.89
CA ASP A 142 -7.31 -13.08 -8.18
C ASP A 142 -5.85 -13.45 -7.80
N ALA A 143 -4.89 -13.27 -8.71
CA ALA A 143 -3.47 -13.49 -8.43
C ALA A 143 -2.93 -12.58 -7.30
N VAL A 144 -3.39 -11.32 -7.21
CA VAL A 144 -3.03 -10.42 -6.11
C VAL A 144 -3.62 -10.93 -4.79
N PHE A 145 -4.84 -11.44 -4.75
CA PHE A 145 -5.43 -12.02 -3.54
C PHE A 145 -4.70 -13.28 -3.08
N ASP A 146 -4.36 -14.17 -4.01
CA ASP A 146 -3.58 -15.37 -3.71
C ASP A 146 -2.19 -15.00 -3.17
N THR A 147 -1.58 -13.95 -3.74
CA THR A 147 -0.32 -13.40 -3.25
C THR A 147 -0.43 -12.87 -1.82
N CYS A 148 -1.49 -12.12 -1.50
CA CYS A 148 -1.73 -11.67 -0.12
C CYS A 148 -1.86 -12.84 0.85
N THR A 149 -2.50 -13.93 0.42
CA THR A 149 -2.64 -15.17 1.21
C THR A 149 -1.27 -15.80 1.44
N ASP A 150 -0.45 -15.97 0.40
CA ASP A 150 0.92 -16.51 0.53
C ASP A 150 1.76 -15.67 1.51
N VAL A 151 1.69 -14.32 1.43
CA VAL A 151 2.41 -13.43 2.35
C VAL A 151 1.92 -13.62 3.78
N MET A 152 0.61 -13.67 4.02
CA MET A 152 0.08 -13.86 5.37
C MET A 152 0.41 -15.23 5.97
N GLU A 153 0.59 -16.25 5.16
CA GLU A 153 0.96 -17.60 5.60
C GLU A 153 2.46 -17.74 5.89
N GLN A 154 3.30 -17.08 5.10
CA GLN A 154 4.76 -17.27 5.15
C GLN A 154 5.47 -16.19 5.96
N CYS A 155 4.99 -14.93 5.91
CA CYS A 155 5.62 -13.83 6.64
C CYS A 155 5.05 -13.76 8.06
N ARG A 156 5.88 -14.11 9.04
CA ARG A 156 5.51 -14.10 10.46
C ARG A 156 5.89 -12.77 11.10
N GLY A 157 4.99 -12.23 11.92
CA GLY A 157 5.22 -10.96 12.63
C GLY A 157 3.94 -10.16 12.81
N GLY A 158 4.08 -8.91 13.23
CA GLY A 158 2.99 -7.95 13.36
C GLY A 158 3.17 -6.83 12.34
N TYR A 159 2.34 -6.78 11.30
CA TYR A 159 2.49 -5.81 10.21
C TYR A 159 1.17 -5.32 9.63
N ALA A 160 1.23 -4.14 9.03
CA ALA A 160 0.23 -3.63 8.09
C ALA A 160 0.97 -3.11 6.86
N THR A 161 0.48 -3.45 5.67
CA THR A 161 1.13 -3.15 4.40
C THR A 161 0.16 -2.56 3.41
N VAL A 162 0.65 -1.64 2.61
CA VAL A 162 -0.04 -1.14 1.43
C VAL A 162 0.90 -1.23 0.23
N TYR A 163 0.42 -1.86 -0.83
CA TYR A 163 1.15 -1.99 -2.09
C TYR A 163 0.47 -1.17 -3.17
N LEU A 164 1.26 -0.43 -3.93
CA LEU A 164 0.87 0.17 -5.20
C LEU A 164 1.46 -0.68 -6.32
N ILE A 165 0.59 -1.34 -7.08
CA ILE A 165 0.96 -2.19 -8.23
C ILE A 165 0.63 -1.42 -9.50
N ASN A 166 1.66 -1.04 -10.26
CA ASN A 166 1.48 -0.20 -11.43
C ASN A 166 0.60 -0.88 -12.48
N GLY A 167 -0.41 -0.15 -12.95
CA GLY A 167 -1.38 -0.69 -13.90
C GLY A 167 -2.49 -1.54 -13.29
N VAL A 168 -2.39 -1.93 -12.02
CA VAL A 168 -3.40 -2.73 -11.31
C VAL A 168 -4.16 -1.89 -10.27
N GLY A 169 -3.47 -1.27 -9.31
CA GLY A 169 -4.09 -0.47 -8.26
C GLY A 169 -3.38 -0.58 -6.92
N LEU A 170 -4.13 -0.28 -5.86
CA LEU A 170 -3.69 -0.39 -4.47
C LEU A 170 -4.28 -1.63 -3.81
N VAL A 171 -3.48 -2.28 -2.99
CA VAL A 171 -3.92 -3.35 -2.10
C VAL A 171 -3.35 -3.13 -0.71
N GLY A 172 -4.21 -3.22 0.31
CA GLY A 172 -3.79 -3.11 1.70
C GLY A 172 -4.28 -4.30 2.52
N PHE A 173 -3.40 -4.84 3.36
CA PHE A 173 -3.71 -5.94 4.27
C PHE A 173 -2.82 -5.92 5.52
N ARG A 174 -3.16 -6.74 6.49
CA ARG A 174 -2.48 -6.85 7.77
C ARG A 174 -2.05 -8.29 8.02
N ASP A 175 -1.17 -8.47 8.99
CA ASP A 175 -0.86 -9.79 9.52
C ASP A 175 -2.13 -10.54 9.99
N PRO A 176 -2.10 -11.88 10.06
CA PRO A 176 -3.26 -12.70 10.42
C PRO A 176 -3.88 -12.37 11.79
N ASN A 177 -3.10 -11.80 12.71
CA ASN A 177 -3.55 -11.43 14.06
C ASN A 177 -4.04 -9.98 14.13
N GLY A 178 -3.77 -9.19 13.06
CA GLY A 178 -4.14 -7.79 13.00
C GLY A 178 -3.46 -6.91 14.04
N ILE A 179 -2.16 -7.13 14.29
CA ILE A 179 -1.40 -6.44 15.34
C ILE A 179 -1.23 -4.95 15.02
N ARG A 180 -0.84 -4.63 13.76
CA ARG A 180 -0.70 -3.23 13.35
C ARG A 180 -2.01 -2.68 12.79
N PRO A 181 -2.35 -1.40 13.07
CA PRO A 181 -3.59 -0.81 12.58
C PRO A 181 -3.54 -0.55 11.06
N LEU A 182 -4.68 -0.70 10.42
CA LEU A 182 -4.96 -0.25 9.06
C LEU A 182 -6.46 0.03 8.96
N VAL A 183 -6.80 1.21 8.48
CA VAL A 183 -8.18 1.69 8.33
C VAL A 183 -8.47 2.06 6.89
N VAL A 184 -9.75 2.01 6.54
CA VAL A 184 -10.26 2.35 5.21
C VAL A 184 -11.26 3.47 5.35
N GLY A 185 -11.08 4.52 4.58
CA GLY A 185 -12.05 5.59 4.37
C GLY A 185 -12.51 5.66 2.91
N CYS A 186 -13.66 6.26 2.70
CA CYS A 186 -14.12 6.63 1.38
C CYS A 186 -14.80 8.00 1.39
N ARG A 187 -14.88 8.61 0.21
CA ARG A 187 -15.68 9.80 -0.05
C ARG A 187 -16.27 9.74 -1.45
N SER A 188 -17.42 10.38 -1.64
CA SER A 188 -17.99 10.59 -2.98
C SER A 188 -17.33 11.78 -3.67
N ASN A 189 -17.14 11.65 -4.97
CA ASN A 189 -16.76 12.78 -5.85
C ASN A 189 -17.99 13.50 -6.44
N ASP A 190 -19.22 13.10 -6.11
CA ASP A 190 -20.44 13.78 -6.56
C ASP A 190 -20.88 14.78 -5.47
N PRO A 191 -20.98 16.08 -5.79
CA PRO A 191 -21.46 17.09 -4.84
C PRO A 191 -22.88 16.84 -4.32
N LYS A 192 -23.66 16.01 -4.99
CA LYS A 192 -25.02 15.63 -4.56
C LYS A 192 -25.03 14.64 -3.41
N ASP A 193 -23.92 13.97 -3.18
CA ASP A 193 -23.74 12.99 -2.11
C ASP A 193 -23.11 13.61 -0.84
N ASP A 194 -23.02 14.96 -0.80
CA ASP A 194 -22.48 15.67 0.36
C ASP A 194 -23.35 15.37 1.60
N GLY A 195 -22.68 14.85 2.67
CA GLY A 195 -23.34 14.41 3.89
C GLY A 195 -23.88 12.97 3.89
N GLU A 196 -23.74 12.20 2.81
CA GLU A 196 -24.09 10.77 2.82
C GLU A 196 -23.15 9.98 3.72
N ILE A 197 -23.70 9.14 4.61
CA ILE A 197 -22.91 8.28 5.49
C ILE A 197 -22.59 6.97 4.79
N TRP A 198 -21.30 6.73 4.59
CA TRP A 198 -20.81 5.50 3.94
C TRP A 198 -20.58 4.40 4.97
N THR A 199 -21.14 3.23 4.73
CA THR A 199 -20.93 2.02 5.52
C THR A 199 -20.33 0.93 4.64
N ALA A 200 -19.73 -0.09 5.25
CA ALA A 200 -19.20 -1.24 4.50
C ALA A 200 -20.28 -1.93 3.64
N GLN A 201 -21.55 -1.88 4.06
CA GLN A 201 -22.67 -2.43 3.30
C GLN A 201 -23.07 -1.53 2.13
N SER A 202 -23.17 -0.20 2.35
CA SER A 202 -23.49 0.76 1.29
C SER A 202 -22.41 0.77 0.21
N MET A 203 -21.14 0.64 0.57
CA MET A 203 -20.04 0.52 -0.39
C MET A 203 -20.20 -0.68 -1.33
N GLN A 204 -20.58 -1.85 -0.80
CA GLN A 204 -20.76 -3.06 -1.63
C GLN A 204 -21.93 -2.91 -2.62
N GLN A 205 -22.95 -2.17 -2.25
CA GLN A 205 -24.13 -1.93 -3.09
C GLN A 205 -23.92 -0.85 -4.16
N HIS A 206 -23.10 0.18 -3.86
CA HIS A 206 -22.95 1.38 -4.69
C HIS A 206 -21.72 1.38 -5.61
N THR A 207 -20.78 0.44 -5.44
CA THR A 207 -19.54 0.32 -6.26
C THR A 207 -19.79 0.21 -7.77
N ARG A 208 -21.01 -0.07 -8.21
CA ARG A 208 -21.34 -0.17 -9.64
C ARG A 208 -21.72 1.15 -10.31
N ASN A 209 -22.22 2.14 -9.56
CA ASN A 209 -22.83 3.35 -10.13
C ASN A 209 -22.27 4.68 -9.60
N LYS A 210 -21.45 4.71 -8.55
CA LYS A 210 -20.90 5.94 -7.96
C LYS A 210 -19.38 5.96 -8.07
N LYS A 211 -18.82 7.13 -8.39
CA LYS A 211 -17.38 7.36 -8.37
C LYS A 211 -16.96 7.67 -6.93
N LEU A 212 -16.41 6.68 -6.23
CA LEU A 212 -15.89 6.84 -4.89
C LEU A 212 -14.36 6.90 -4.91
N ASP A 213 -13.81 7.80 -4.13
CA ASP A 213 -12.41 7.80 -3.75
C ASP A 213 -12.23 6.96 -2.49
N TYR A 214 -11.08 6.30 -2.39
CA TYR A 214 -10.73 5.47 -1.24
C TYR A 214 -9.40 5.93 -0.65
N CYS A 215 -9.29 5.84 0.66
CA CYS A 215 -8.07 6.07 1.40
C CYS A 215 -7.79 4.90 2.35
N LEU A 216 -6.54 4.43 2.37
CA LEU A 216 -6.03 3.48 3.35
C LEU A 216 -5.03 4.23 4.23
N ALA A 217 -5.18 4.13 5.53
CA ALA A 217 -4.27 4.79 6.47
C ALA A 217 -3.98 3.93 7.70
N SER A 218 -2.87 4.18 8.34
CA SER A 218 -2.52 3.56 9.62
C SER A 218 -3.35 4.11 10.79
N GLU A 219 -3.92 5.32 10.64
CA GLU A 219 -4.74 5.98 11.65
C GLU A 219 -5.91 6.74 11.03
N SER A 220 -7.04 6.79 11.75
CA SER A 220 -8.24 7.47 11.27
C SER A 220 -8.09 8.98 11.16
N VAL A 221 -7.17 9.59 11.93
CA VAL A 221 -6.92 11.03 11.87
C VAL A 221 -6.52 11.50 10.47
N ALA A 222 -5.77 10.69 9.72
CA ALA A 222 -5.43 11.00 8.33
C ALA A 222 -6.68 10.93 7.42
N ILE A 223 -7.54 9.93 7.62
CA ILE A 223 -8.81 9.78 6.91
C ILE A 223 -9.70 11.02 7.11
N ASP A 224 -9.90 11.40 8.37
CA ASP A 224 -10.77 12.53 8.74
C ASP A 224 -10.23 13.86 8.20
N THR A 225 -8.91 14.11 8.35
CA THR A 225 -8.27 15.34 7.88
C THR A 225 -8.34 15.51 6.37
N LEU A 226 -8.29 14.41 5.61
CA LEU A 226 -8.38 14.42 4.15
C LEU A 226 -9.84 14.47 3.63
N GLY A 227 -10.82 14.57 4.53
CA GLY A 227 -12.24 14.65 4.18
C GLY A 227 -12.84 13.33 3.71
N PHE A 228 -12.24 12.20 4.10
CA PHE A 228 -12.82 10.89 3.91
C PHE A 228 -13.64 10.49 5.15
N GLN A 229 -14.64 9.68 4.96
CA GLN A 229 -15.37 9.06 6.06
C GLN A 229 -14.76 7.69 6.38
N LEU A 230 -14.48 7.43 7.65
CA LEU A 230 -14.00 6.14 8.11
C LEU A 230 -15.07 5.08 7.89
N VAL A 231 -14.78 4.05 7.10
CA VAL A 231 -15.70 2.97 6.79
C VAL A 231 -15.50 1.78 7.70
N ARG A 232 -14.26 1.37 7.89
CA ARG A 232 -13.92 0.23 8.75
C ARG A 232 -12.44 0.16 9.09
N TYR A 233 -12.14 -0.58 10.15
CA TYR A 233 -10.82 -1.15 10.39
C TYR A 233 -10.63 -2.39 9.52
N VAL A 234 -9.50 -2.53 8.86
CA VAL A 234 -9.17 -3.74 8.11
C VAL A 234 -9.00 -4.88 9.14
N GLN A 235 -9.91 -5.85 9.11
CA GLN A 235 -9.86 -7.04 9.98
C GLN A 235 -9.52 -8.26 9.16
N PHE A 236 -8.66 -9.13 9.69
CA PHE A 236 -8.50 -10.46 9.13
C PHE A 236 -9.65 -11.34 9.60
N ILE A 237 -10.43 -11.89 8.67
CA ILE A 237 -11.41 -12.93 8.93
C ILE A 237 -11.00 -14.14 8.09
N ARG A 238 -10.76 -15.25 8.76
CA ARG A 238 -10.26 -16.51 8.20
C ARG A 238 -11.16 -17.18 7.15
N THR A 239 -12.33 -16.61 6.86
CA THR A 239 -13.31 -17.17 5.93
C THR A 239 -13.74 -16.13 4.90
N ASN A 240 -13.32 -16.33 3.63
CA ASN A 240 -13.82 -15.66 2.41
C ASN A 240 -13.79 -14.11 2.37
N ASN A 241 -13.08 -13.43 3.23
CA ASN A 241 -13.00 -11.98 3.18
C ASN A 241 -11.81 -11.51 2.34
N ARG A 242 -12.17 -10.99 1.18
CA ARG A 242 -11.26 -10.39 0.23
C ARG A 242 -10.66 -9.11 0.80
N THR A 243 -9.36 -8.97 0.70
CA THR A 243 -8.57 -7.75 0.91
C THR A 243 -9.12 -6.63 0.03
N LEU A 244 -9.04 -5.38 0.48
CA LEU A 244 -9.49 -4.26 -0.32
C LEU A 244 -8.48 -4.01 -1.44
N ILE A 245 -8.91 -4.21 -2.69
CA ILE A 245 -8.21 -3.72 -3.88
C ILE A 245 -9.00 -2.55 -4.42
N CYS A 246 -8.37 -1.38 -4.49
CA CYS A 246 -8.96 -0.25 -5.19
C CYS A 246 -8.45 -0.22 -6.62
N ARG A 247 -9.38 -0.23 -7.59
CA ARG A 247 -9.07 -0.24 -9.03
C ARG A 247 -8.75 1.16 -9.55
N ARG A 248 -8.07 1.21 -10.70
CA ARG A 248 -7.62 2.37 -11.47
C ARG A 248 -8.68 3.45 -11.78
N SER A 249 -9.97 3.15 -11.62
CA SER A 249 -11.07 4.09 -11.85
C SER A 249 -11.44 4.95 -10.65
N CYS A 250 -10.83 4.68 -9.50
CA CYS A 250 -11.04 5.45 -8.28
C CYS A 250 -9.82 6.32 -8.03
N ASN A 251 -10.01 7.59 -7.70
CA ASN A 251 -8.95 8.40 -7.13
C ASN A 251 -8.67 7.86 -5.74
N VAL A 252 -7.44 7.44 -5.45
CA VAL A 252 -7.09 6.89 -4.16
C VAL A 252 -5.83 7.52 -3.66
N ASP A 253 -5.93 8.08 -2.50
CA ASP A 253 -4.81 8.57 -1.72
C ASP A 253 -4.60 7.64 -0.52
N VAL A 254 -3.36 7.33 -0.23
CA VAL A 254 -2.98 6.46 0.89
C VAL A 254 -1.90 7.12 1.70
N CYS A 255 -2.10 7.12 2.99
CA CYS A 255 -1.12 7.58 3.98
C CYS A 255 -0.63 6.42 4.84
#